data_fab3dc97c05c9fbe6d226ac90e32d1be
#
_entry.id   fab3dc97c05c9fbe6d226ac90e32d1be
#
_cell.length_a   1.000
_cell.length_b   1.000
_cell.length_c   1.000
_cell.angle_alpha   90.00
_cell.angle_beta   90.00
_cell.angle_gamma   90.00
#
_symmetry.space_group_name_H-M   'P 1'
#
loop_
_entity.id
_entity.type
_entity.pdbx_description
1 polymer ?
#
loop_
_entity_poly.entity_id
_entity_poly.type
_entity_poly.pdbx_seq_one_letter_code
_entity_poly.pdbx_strand_id
1 'polypeptide(L)'
;MQQRLHWPLVCISAVLPLVVDLGIPMVAITSFPTSTLGRAADVVVATGSHHEAGGQGLAPTTSTTVMMAVGDALALVASQARQFTRDDFARCHPAGSLGRRLSSVVDVMRTAGELRVSGEQSSVREVLASVARPGRRSGAVLVVDDRRMLVGIFTDSDLARLLEQHQDQQLDRPIAEVMTVDPLRVTCDDSLERAVELLTRHKISELPVVDRDGSPVGLIDITDVIGLDPADATAAAG
;
A
#
# COMPACT_ATOMS: atom_id res chain seq x y z
N MET A 1 30.14 -31.13 -36.59
CA MET A 1 30.58 -30.64 -35.27
C MET A 1 29.76 -29.40 -34.97
N GLN A 2 28.56 -29.58 -34.36
CA GLN A 2 27.64 -28.49 -34.04
C GLN A 2 28.00 -27.93 -32.67
N GLN A 3 28.55 -26.72 -32.64
CA GLN A 3 28.71 -25.94 -31.41
C GLN A 3 27.31 -25.55 -30.93
N ARG A 4 26.79 -26.22 -29.93
CA ARG A 4 25.64 -25.77 -29.17
C ARG A 4 26.09 -24.58 -28.33
N LEU A 5 25.83 -23.37 -28.81
CA LEU A 5 25.94 -22.16 -28.01
C LEU A 5 24.99 -22.25 -26.80
N HIS A 6 25.54 -22.40 -25.61
CA HIS A 6 24.76 -22.36 -24.38
C HIS A 6 24.37 -20.91 -24.10
N TRP A 7 23.18 -20.49 -24.48
CA TRP A 7 22.61 -19.14 -24.29
C TRP A 7 22.85 -18.53 -22.90
N PRO A 8 22.73 -19.25 -21.77
CA PRO A 8 22.99 -18.68 -20.45
C PRO A 8 24.44 -18.20 -20.24
N LEU A 9 25.41 -18.90 -20.84
CA LEU A 9 26.83 -18.52 -20.77
C LEU A 9 27.11 -17.23 -21.54
N VAL A 10 26.39 -16.97 -22.62
CA VAL A 10 26.59 -15.76 -23.45
C VAL A 10 26.11 -14.53 -22.69
N CYS A 11 24.98 -14.58 -21.98
CA CYS A 11 24.46 -13.44 -21.23
C CYS A 11 25.40 -13.04 -20.07
N ILE A 12 25.84 -14.00 -19.25
CA ILE A 12 26.74 -13.71 -18.13
C ILE A 12 28.09 -13.22 -18.64
N SER A 13 28.65 -13.85 -19.69
CA SER A 13 29.93 -13.47 -20.26
C SER A 13 29.92 -12.06 -20.89
N ALA A 14 28.76 -11.60 -21.38
CA ALA A 14 28.62 -10.27 -21.96
C ALA A 14 28.47 -9.16 -20.87
N VAL A 15 27.78 -9.47 -19.77
CA VAL A 15 27.51 -8.50 -18.68
C VAL A 15 28.69 -8.41 -17.69
N LEU A 16 29.39 -9.50 -17.45
CA LEU A 16 30.43 -9.59 -16.43
C LEU A 16 31.56 -8.56 -16.61
N PRO A 17 32.14 -8.33 -17.81
CA PRO A 17 33.16 -7.31 -18.00
C PRO A 17 32.65 -5.91 -17.64
N LEU A 18 31.41 -5.59 -18.02
CA LEU A 18 30.81 -4.29 -17.71
C LEU A 18 30.68 -4.04 -16.20
N VAL A 19 30.27 -5.04 -15.45
CA VAL A 19 30.13 -4.94 -13.98
C VAL A 19 31.49 -4.76 -13.32
N VAL A 20 32.50 -5.49 -13.80
CA VAL A 20 33.88 -5.38 -13.32
C VAL A 20 34.45 -3.98 -13.63
N ASP A 21 34.28 -3.48 -14.87
CA ASP A 21 34.76 -2.17 -15.29
C ASP A 21 34.12 -1.01 -14.52
N LEU A 22 32.84 -1.19 -14.07
CA LEU A 22 32.14 -0.23 -13.23
C LEU A 22 32.60 -0.25 -11.76
N GLY A 23 33.47 -1.18 -11.36
CA GLY A 23 33.96 -1.31 -9.99
C GLY A 23 32.86 -1.64 -8.95
N ILE A 24 31.78 -2.28 -9.38
CA ILE A 24 30.67 -2.64 -8.49
C ILE A 24 31.05 -3.92 -7.74
N PRO A 25 31.02 -3.92 -6.37
CA PRO A 25 31.27 -5.13 -5.60
C PRO A 25 30.31 -6.25 -5.96
N MET A 26 30.84 -7.45 -6.20
CA MET A 26 30.08 -8.58 -6.74
C MET A 26 30.16 -9.80 -5.83
N VAL A 27 28.99 -10.37 -5.52
CA VAL A 27 28.85 -11.66 -4.84
C VAL A 27 28.40 -12.70 -5.87
N ALA A 28 29.18 -13.76 -6.05
CA ALA A 28 28.83 -14.87 -6.92
C ALA A 28 28.29 -16.06 -6.12
N ILE A 29 27.10 -16.53 -6.50
CA ILE A 29 26.57 -17.83 -6.02
C ILE A 29 26.83 -18.83 -7.13
N THR A 30 27.70 -19.82 -6.90
CA THR A 30 28.12 -20.76 -7.94
C THR A 30 28.51 -22.11 -7.36
N SER A 31 28.31 -23.17 -8.16
CA SER A 31 28.79 -24.50 -7.82
C SER A 31 30.31 -24.65 -8.01
N PHE A 32 30.92 -23.79 -8.86
CA PHE A 32 32.33 -23.88 -9.22
C PHE A 32 33.05 -22.56 -8.93
N PRO A 33 33.70 -22.40 -7.77
CA PRO A 33 34.42 -21.17 -7.38
C PRO A 33 35.49 -20.73 -8.38
N THR A 34 36.08 -21.67 -9.10
CA THR A 34 37.11 -21.40 -10.12
C THR A 34 36.54 -21.08 -11.49
N SER A 35 35.21 -20.96 -11.66
CA SER A 35 34.56 -20.54 -12.90
C SER A 35 34.92 -19.08 -13.23
N THR A 36 34.62 -18.63 -14.45
CA THR A 36 34.81 -17.23 -14.88
C THR A 36 34.08 -16.26 -13.93
N LEU A 37 32.86 -16.59 -13.55
CA LEU A 37 32.06 -15.81 -12.60
C LEU A 37 32.71 -15.79 -11.20
N GLY A 38 33.11 -16.96 -10.68
CA GLY A 38 33.73 -17.06 -9.37
C GLY A 38 35.06 -16.34 -9.25
N ARG A 39 35.89 -16.31 -10.33
CA ARG A 39 37.14 -15.57 -10.34
C ARG A 39 36.97 -14.06 -10.45
N ALA A 40 35.89 -13.58 -11.01
CA ALA A 40 35.60 -12.17 -11.17
C ALA A 40 34.90 -11.55 -9.95
N ALA A 41 34.34 -12.36 -9.06
CA ALA A 41 33.60 -11.89 -7.90
C ALA A 41 34.51 -11.56 -6.72
N ASP A 42 34.14 -10.54 -5.94
CA ASP A 42 34.81 -10.16 -4.69
C ASP A 42 34.54 -11.18 -3.59
N VAL A 43 33.32 -11.78 -3.60
CA VAL A 43 32.90 -12.81 -2.64
C VAL A 43 32.27 -13.96 -3.39
N VAL A 44 32.65 -15.18 -3.03
CA VAL A 44 32.10 -16.41 -3.64
C VAL A 44 31.36 -17.21 -2.58
N VAL A 45 30.07 -17.48 -2.83
CA VAL A 45 29.25 -18.42 -2.09
C VAL A 45 29.17 -19.73 -2.90
N ALA A 46 29.95 -20.71 -2.47
CA ALA A 46 30.01 -22.01 -3.13
C ALA A 46 28.84 -22.91 -2.70
N THR A 47 27.99 -23.29 -3.64
CA THR A 47 26.87 -24.22 -3.37
C THR A 47 27.25 -25.68 -3.49
N GLY A 48 28.41 -25.99 -4.06
CA GLY A 48 28.80 -27.34 -4.39
C GLY A 48 28.12 -27.89 -5.64
N SER A 49 28.50 -29.12 -6.02
CA SER A 49 27.92 -29.81 -7.15
C SER A 49 26.70 -30.64 -6.72
N HIS A 50 25.60 -30.52 -7.42
CA HIS A 50 24.35 -31.23 -7.16
C HIS A 50 23.92 -32.08 -8.37
N HIS A 51 23.30 -33.23 -8.11
CA HIS A 51 22.61 -33.97 -9.16
C HIS A 51 21.29 -33.26 -9.48
N GLU A 52 21.09 -32.92 -10.73
CA GLU A 52 19.83 -32.37 -11.19
C GLU A 52 18.71 -33.39 -11.13
N ALA A 53 17.49 -32.95 -10.80
CA ALA A 53 16.32 -33.81 -10.75
C ALA A 53 15.88 -34.27 -12.16
N GLY A 54 15.19 -35.39 -12.21
CA GLY A 54 14.71 -36.00 -13.47
C GLY A 54 15.65 -37.06 -14.07
N GLY A 55 15.09 -37.93 -14.87
CA GLY A 55 15.79 -39.12 -15.36
C GLY A 55 17.03 -38.89 -16.24
N GLN A 56 17.19 -37.67 -16.78
CA GLN A 56 18.33 -37.31 -17.62
C GLN A 56 19.32 -36.38 -16.94
N GLY A 57 18.96 -35.74 -15.80
CA GLY A 57 19.81 -34.84 -15.05
C GLY A 57 20.33 -33.62 -15.84
N LEU A 58 19.63 -33.20 -16.90
CA LEU A 58 20.09 -32.19 -17.85
C LEU A 58 19.50 -30.81 -17.59
N ALA A 59 18.27 -30.74 -17.06
CA ALA A 59 17.59 -29.49 -16.81
C ALA A 59 18.01 -28.93 -15.43
N PRO A 60 18.40 -27.65 -15.32
CA PRO A 60 18.67 -27.02 -14.02
C PRO A 60 17.42 -27.06 -13.14
N THR A 61 17.50 -27.75 -12.01
CA THR A 61 16.40 -27.98 -11.07
C THR A 61 16.92 -27.86 -9.63
N THR A 62 17.68 -28.85 -9.18
CA THR A 62 18.28 -28.85 -7.83
C THR A 62 19.25 -27.69 -7.67
N SER A 63 20.10 -27.43 -8.64
CA SER A 63 21.06 -26.32 -8.61
C SER A 63 20.36 -24.95 -8.50
N THR A 64 19.32 -24.73 -9.29
CA THR A 64 18.55 -23.47 -9.26
C THR A 64 17.79 -23.30 -7.93
N THR A 65 17.22 -24.38 -7.40
CA THR A 65 16.54 -24.35 -6.09
C THR A 65 17.51 -23.98 -4.96
N VAL A 66 18.71 -24.58 -4.95
CA VAL A 66 19.75 -24.23 -3.96
C VAL A 66 20.19 -22.79 -4.10
N MET A 67 20.42 -22.30 -5.34
CA MET A 67 20.80 -20.92 -5.59
C MET A 67 19.72 -19.92 -5.10
N MET A 68 18.44 -20.22 -5.35
CA MET A 68 17.32 -19.43 -4.85
C MET A 68 17.31 -19.40 -3.32
N ALA A 69 17.38 -20.54 -2.67
CA ALA A 69 17.35 -20.61 -1.19
C ALA A 69 18.52 -19.83 -0.56
N VAL A 70 19.72 -19.91 -1.13
CA VAL A 70 20.88 -19.15 -0.67
C VAL A 70 20.69 -17.66 -0.94
N GLY A 71 20.17 -17.29 -2.11
CA GLY A 71 19.87 -15.89 -2.46
C GLY A 71 18.86 -15.27 -1.52
N ASP A 72 17.77 -15.98 -1.23
CA ASP A 72 16.75 -15.53 -0.28
C ASP A 72 17.31 -15.35 1.13
N ALA A 73 18.13 -16.31 1.61
CA ALA A 73 18.79 -16.20 2.90
C ALA A 73 19.70 -14.96 2.98
N LEU A 74 20.49 -14.70 1.96
CA LEU A 74 21.36 -13.51 1.88
C LEU A 74 20.54 -12.22 1.84
N ALA A 75 19.45 -12.19 1.08
CA ALA A 75 18.55 -11.04 1.00
C ALA A 75 17.91 -10.73 2.36
N LEU A 76 17.44 -11.74 3.08
CA LEU A 76 16.87 -11.58 4.43
C LEU A 76 17.90 -11.06 5.42
N VAL A 77 19.11 -11.62 5.44
CA VAL A 77 20.19 -11.15 6.32
C VAL A 77 20.60 -9.73 5.99
N ALA A 78 20.73 -9.39 4.71
CA ALA A 78 21.06 -8.03 4.27
C ALA A 78 19.95 -7.03 4.64
N SER A 79 18.70 -7.42 4.52
CA SER A 79 17.53 -6.64 4.92
C SER A 79 17.56 -6.35 6.43
N GLN A 80 17.81 -7.36 7.25
CA GLN A 80 17.93 -7.20 8.70
C GLN A 80 19.13 -6.31 9.09
N ALA A 81 20.28 -6.53 8.48
CA ALA A 81 21.48 -5.75 8.76
C ALA A 81 21.32 -4.26 8.40
N ARG A 82 20.50 -3.95 7.39
CA ARG A 82 20.16 -2.58 6.97
C ARG A 82 18.96 -2.00 7.69
N GLN A 83 18.34 -2.73 8.59
CA GLN A 83 17.09 -2.34 9.27
C GLN A 83 16.00 -1.95 8.26
N PHE A 84 15.94 -2.67 7.14
CA PHE A 84 14.98 -2.43 6.06
C PHE A 84 13.55 -2.60 6.56
N THR A 85 12.76 -1.53 6.47
CA THR A 85 11.41 -1.45 7.03
C THR A 85 10.34 -1.82 5.99
N ARG A 86 9.09 -1.93 6.46
CA ARG A 86 7.93 -2.07 5.57
C ARG A 86 7.77 -0.84 4.66
N ASP A 87 8.06 0.35 5.16
CA ASP A 87 7.98 1.59 4.38
C ASP A 87 9.05 1.63 3.28
N ASP A 88 10.25 1.12 3.57
CA ASP A 88 11.29 0.96 2.54
C ASP A 88 10.83 -0.01 1.45
N PHE A 89 10.16 -1.09 1.83
CA PHE A 89 9.59 -2.05 0.88
C PHE A 89 8.50 -1.40 0.00
N ALA A 90 7.58 -0.64 0.61
CA ALA A 90 6.53 0.08 -0.12
C ALA A 90 7.12 1.07 -1.14
N ARG A 91 8.15 1.83 -0.76
CA ARG A 91 8.86 2.75 -1.67
C ARG A 91 9.53 2.04 -2.85
N CYS A 92 10.04 0.82 -2.64
CA CYS A 92 10.63 0.03 -3.71
C CYS A 92 9.61 -0.62 -4.64
N HIS A 93 8.36 -0.79 -4.18
CA HIS A 93 7.29 -1.51 -4.91
C HIS A 93 5.99 -0.69 -5.00
N PRO A 94 6.01 0.56 -5.47
CA PRO A 94 4.86 1.47 -5.40
C PRO A 94 3.65 0.99 -6.21
N ALA A 95 3.87 0.24 -7.30
CA ALA A 95 2.82 -0.25 -8.18
C ALA A 95 2.25 -1.62 -7.78
N GLY A 96 2.91 -2.35 -6.86
CA GLY A 96 2.48 -3.68 -6.41
C GLY A 96 1.33 -3.61 -5.40
N SER A 97 0.47 -4.65 -5.37
CA SER A 97 -0.61 -4.76 -4.39
C SER A 97 -0.11 -4.65 -2.94
N LEU A 98 1.02 -5.28 -2.64
CA LEU A 98 1.64 -5.23 -1.32
C LEU A 98 2.19 -3.83 -1.00
N GLY A 99 2.82 -3.14 -1.96
CA GLY A 99 3.31 -1.77 -1.78
C GLY A 99 2.16 -0.80 -1.49
N ARG A 100 1.05 -0.91 -2.23
CA ARG A 100 -0.15 -0.10 -2.00
C ARG A 100 -0.80 -0.33 -0.64
N ARG A 101 -0.86 -1.59 -0.17
CA ARG A 101 -1.39 -1.91 1.18
C ARG A 101 -0.53 -1.34 2.31
N LEU A 102 0.77 -1.18 2.06
CA LEU A 102 1.73 -0.59 3.00
C LEU A 102 1.84 0.93 2.87
N SER A 103 1.13 1.57 1.92
CA SER A 103 1.07 3.02 1.79
C SER A 103 0.49 3.67 3.05
N SER A 104 0.89 4.90 3.30
CA SER A 104 0.33 5.70 4.38
C SER A 104 -1.09 6.15 4.04
N VAL A 105 -1.89 6.35 5.07
CA VAL A 105 -3.20 7.01 4.96
C VAL A 105 -3.09 8.35 4.22
N VAL A 106 -2.01 9.11 4.44
CA VAL A 106 -1.78 10.43 3.83
C VAL A 106 -1.65 10.39 2.30
N ASP A 107 -1.18 9.25 1.74
CA ASP A 107 -0.98 9.10 0.29
C ASP A 107 -2.30 8.97 -0.48
N VAL A 108 -3.40 8.62 0.22
CA VAL A 108 -4.69 8.25 -0.39
C VAL A 108 -5.83 9.14 0.09
N MET A 109 -5.71 9.74 1.28
CA MET A 109 -6.78 10.53 1.87
C MET A 109 -7.14 11.74 1.00
N ARG A 110 -8.41 12.09 0.98
CA ARG A 110 -8.89 13.38 0.48
C ARG A 110 -8.48 14.48 1.44
N THR A 111 -8.08 15.63 0.93
CA THR A 111 -7.54 16.75 1.73
C THR A 111 -8.39 18.01 1.61
N ALA A 112 -7.97 19.09 2.24
CA ALA A 112 -8.69 20.35 2.51
C ALA A 112 -9.69 20.84 1.42
N GLY A 113 -9.34 20.73 0.12
CA GLY A 113 -10.23 21.17 -0.97
C GLY A 113 -11.43 20.24 -1.21
N GLU A 114 -11.37 19.00 -0.76
CA GLU A 114 -12.37 17.95 -0.96
C GLU A 114 -13.13 17.64 0.34
N LEU A 115 -12.64 18.12 1.49
CA LEU A 115 -13.27 17.90 2.79
C LEU A 115 -14.47 18.82 3.00
N ARG A 116 -15.50 18.24 3.60
CA ARG A 116 -16.65 18.97 4.11
C ARG A 116 -16.52 19.04 5.63
N VAL A 117 -16.20 20.21 6.15
CA VAL A 117 -16.05 20.43 7.60
C VAL A 117 -17.05 21.48 8.04
N SER A 118 -17.73 21.23 9.14
CA SER A 118 -18.70 22.17 9.75
C SER A 118 -18.55 22.21 11.26
N GLY A 119 -18.92 23.34 11.85
CA GLY A 119 -19.08 23.44 13.29
C GLY A 119 -20.34 22.71 13.77
N GLU A 120 -20.30 22.21 14.99
CA GLU A 120 -21.37 21.40 15.59
C GLU A 120 -22.71 22.14 15.78
N GLN A 121 -22.69 23.47 15.83
CA GLN A 121 -23.88 24.30 16.03
C GLN A 121 -24.58 24.68 14.70
N SER A 122 -23.98 24.42 13.56
CA SER A 122 -24.60 24.66 12.25
C SER A 122 -25.77 23.71 12.02
N SER A 123 -26.85 24.17 11.41
CA SER A 123 -27.94 23.27 11.05
C SER A 123 -27.56 22.36 9.89
N VAL A 124 -28.15 21.17 9.83
CA VAL A 124 -27.91 20.22 8.72
C VAL A 124 -28.19 20.88 7.38
N ARG A 125 -29.27 21.67 7.27
CA ARG A 125 -29.67 22.36 6.04
C ARG A 125 -28.62 23.38 5.60
N GLU A 126 -28.09 24.19 6.52
CA GLU A 126 -27.03 25.17 6.22
C GLU A 126 -25.75 24.46 5.75
N VAL A 127 -25.36 23.38 6.42
CA VAL A 127 -24.19 22.59 6.06
C VAL A 127 -24.33 22.02 4.65
N LEU A 128 -25.47 21.42 4.32
CA LEU A 128 -25.73 20.87 2.99
C LEU A 128 -25.77 21.96 1.91
N ALA A 129 -26.31 23.14 2.20
CA ALA A 129 -26.39 24.26 1.27
C ALA A 129 -25.02 24.92 1.04
N SER A 130 -24.20 25.08 2.09
CA SER A 130 -22.90 25.77 2.04
C SER A 130 -21.82 24.98 1.29
N VAL A 131 -21.96 23.65 1.22
CA VAL A 131 -20.94 22.73 0.69
C VAL A 131 -21.21 22.30 -0.75
N ALA A 132 -22.13 22.97 -1.46
CA ALA A 132 -22.37 22.73 -2.88
C ALA A 132 -21.18 23.24 -3.73
N ARG A 133 -20.08 22.47 -3.76
CA ARG A 133 -18.93 22.73 -4.65
C ARG A 133 -19.00 21.82 -5.87
N PRO A 134 -18.63 22.32 -7.07
CA PRO A 134 -18.47 21.45 -8.23
C PRO A 134 -17.27 20.54 -8.02
N GLY A 135 -17.44 19.25 -8.25
CA GLY A 135 -16.38 18.24 -8.12
C GLY A 135 -16.91 16.93 -7.52
N ARG A 136 -16.00 15.99 -7.27
CA ARG A 136 -16.30 14.71 -6.59
C ARG A 136 -16.69 15.00 -5.14
N ARG A 137 -17.92 14.66 -4.77
CA ARG A 137 -18.43 14.88 -3.40
C ARG A 137 -18.01 13.76 -2.49
N SER A 138 -17.53 14.11 -1.29
CA SER A 138 -17.52 13.19 -0.17
C SER A 138 -18.94 13.00 0.35
N GLY A 139 -19.35 11.77 0.63
CA GLY A 139 -20.63 11.43 1.26
C GLY A 139 -20.71 11.84 2.74
N ALA A 140 -19.64 12.42 3.29
CA ALA A 140 -19.55 12.75 4.72
C ALA A 140 -19.23 14.20 4.98
N VAL A 141 -19.73 14.71 6.11
CA VAL A 141 -19.36 15.98 6.73
C VAL A 141 -18.66 15.68 8.05
N LEU A 142 -17.45 16.21 8.22
CA LEU A 142 -16.70 16.14 9.47
C LEU A 142 -17.17 17.29 10.38
N VAL A 143 -17.61 16.95 11.58
CA VAL A 143 -18.13 17.95 12.53
C VAL A 143 -17.07 18.23 13.58
N VAL A 144 -16.81 19.52 13.80
CA VAL A 144 -15.79 19.99 14.73
C VAL A 144 -16.37 20.90 15.80
N ASP A 145 -15.72 20.90 16.96
CA ASP A 145 -15.98 21.85 18.04
C ASP A 145 -15.32 23.22 17.77
N ASP A 146 -15.47 24.14 18.74
CA ASP A 146 -14.87 25.49 18.70
C ASP A 146 -13.32 25.47 18.67
N ARG A 147 -12.70 24.36 19.11
CA ARG A 147 -11.26 24.15 19.07
C ARG A 147 -10.79 23.44 17.79
N ARG A 148 -11.72 23.24 16.84
CA ARG A 148 -11.52 22.49 15.58
C ARG A 148 -11.19 21.00 15.75
N MET A 149 -11.50 20.41 16.91
CA MET A 149 -11.35 18.98 17.16
C MET A 149 -12.50 18.21 16.53
N LEU A 150 -12.23 17.04 15.97
CA LEU A 150 -13.26 16.17 15.43
C LEU A 150 -14.16 15.64 16.55
N VAL A 151 -15.44 16.01 16.55
CA VAL A 151 -16.44 15.56 17.53
C VAL A 151 -17.51 14.66 16.92
N GLY A 152 -17.68 14.70 15.59
CA GLY A 152 -18.69 13.88 14.92
C GLY A 152 -18.50 13.74 13.43
N ILE A 153 -19.31 12.88 12.84
CA ILE A 153 -19.47 12.71 11.40
C ILE A 153 -20.96 12.62 11.05
N PHE A 154 -21.35 13.25 9.94
CA PHE A 154 -22.69 13.13 9.39
C PHE A 154 -22.58 12.73 7.92
N THR A 155 -23.25 11.64 7.55
CA THR A 155 -23.12 11.02 6.23
C THR A 155 -24.37 11.18 5.39
N ASP A 156 -24.28 10.96 4.08
CA ASP A 156 -25.43 10.89 3.18
C ASP A 156 -26.41 9.77 3.61
N SER A 157 -25.90 8.71 4.25
CA SER A 157 -26.74 7.65 4.85
C SER A 157 -27.54 8.15 6.05
N ASP A 158 -26.97 9.04 6.86
CA ASP A 158 -27.68 9.64 8.00
C ASP A 158 -28.79 10.57 7.49
N LEU A 159 -28.50 11.34 6.44
CA LEU A 159 -29.51 12.18 5.77
C LEU A 159 -30.65 11.32 5.21
N ALA A 160 -30.32 10.24 4.48
CA ALA A 160 -31.33 9.33 3.96
C ALA A 160 -32.23 8.76 5.08
N ARG A 161 -31.64 8.36 6.19
CA ARG A 161 -32.36 7.85 7.36
C ARG A 161 -33.32 8.88 7.97
N LEU A 162 -32.91 10.14 8.09
CA LEU A 162 -33.79 11.22 8.57
C LEU A 162 -35.01 11.39 7.66
N LEU A 163 -34.81 11.39 6.34
CA LEU A 163 -35.89 11.53 5.36
C LEU A 163 -36.83 10.32 5.35
N GLU A 164 -36.29 9.11 5.39
CA GLU A 164 -37.08 7.85 5.44
C GLU A 164 -37.96 7.76 6.69
N GLN A 165 -37.46 8.32 7.80
CA GLN A 165 -38.20 8.37 9.08
C GLN A 165 -39.14 9.57 9.20
N HIS A 166 -39.29 10.38 8.13
CA HIS A 166 -40.12 11.60 8.14
C HIS A 166 -39.70 12.62 9.22
N GLN A 167 -38.39 12.70 9.50
CA GLN A 167 -37.83 13.58 10.50
C GLN A 167 -37.23 14.87 9.86
N ASP A 168 -37.89 15.42 8.84
CA ASP A 168 -37.45 16.60 8.09
C ASP A 168 -37.19 17.81 9.01
N GLN A 169 -37.88 17.92 10.13
CA GLN A 169 -37.68 18.96 11.14
C GLN A 169 -36.27 18.92 11.76
N GLN A 170 -35.61 17.78 11.76
CA GLN A 170 -34.24 17.63 12.28
C GLN A 170 -33.22 18.32 11.38
N LEU A 171 -33.56 18.59 10.10
CA LEU A 171 -32.65 19.29 9.17
C LEU A 171 -32.40 20.75 9.58
N ASP A 172 -33.28 21.34 10.34
CA ASP A 172 -33.18 22.73 10.82
C ASP A 172 -32.53 22.82 12.22
N ARG A 173 -32.18 21.68 12.83
CA ARG A 173 -31.49 21.62 14.12
C ARG A 173 -29.97 21.57 13.96
N PRO A 174 -29.22 21.89 15.03
CA PRO A 174 -27.77 21.71 15.06
C PRO A 174 -27.37 20.29 14.63
N ILE A 175 -26.34 20.18 13.79
CA ILE A 175 -25.85 18.88 13.28
C ILE A 175 -25.38 17.99 14.42
N ALA A 176 -24.95 18.56 15.55
CA ALA A 176 -24.59 17.83 16.76
C ALA A 176 -25.69 16.90 17.30
N GLU A 177 -26.97 17.22 17.04
CA GLU A 177 -28.11 16.43 17.54
C GLU A 177 -28.37 15.17 16.70
N VAL A 178 -27.86 15.11 15.47
CA VAL A 178 -28.14 14.05 14.49
C VAL A 178 -26.90 13.34 13.94
N MET A 179 -25.71 13.83 14.24
CA MET A 179 -24.45 13.23 13.81
C MET A 179 -24.13 11.95 14.56
N THR A 180 -23.24 11.14 14.02
CA THR A 180 -22.55 10.09 14.76
C THR A 180 -21.44 10.74 15.59
N VAL A 181 -21.58 10.68 16.92
CA VAL A 181 -20.63 11.25 17.89
C VAL A 181 -19.42 10.33 18.05
N ASP A 182 -18.22 10.90 18.23
CA ASP A 182 -16.94 10.19 18.40
C ASP A 182 -16.74 9.09 17.35
N PRO A 183 -16.68 9.46 16.06
CA PRO A 183 -16.59 8.48 14.99
C PRO A 183 -15.27 7.74 15.03
N LEU A 184 -15.28 6.51 14.48
CA LEU A 184 -14.04 5.81 14.18
C LEU A 184 -13.18 6.69 13.29
N ARG A 185 -11.88 6.75 13.57
CA ARG A 185 -10.90 7.58 12.88
C ARG A 185 -9.55 6.91 12.82
N VAL A 186 -8.71 7.38 11.93
CA VAL A 186 -7.28 7.05 11.85
C VAL A 186 -6.46 8.33 11.95
N THR A 187 -5.18 8.19 12.24
CA THR A 187 -4.21 9.29 12.27
C THR A 187 -3.39 9.33 10.98
N CYS A 188 -2.69 10.44 10.73
CA CYS A 188 -1.76 10.54 9.61
C CYS A 188 -0.64 9.50 9.63
N ASP A 189 -0.30 8.98 10.83
CA ASP A 189 0.77 8.00 11.02
C ASP A 189 0.28 6.55 10.80
N ASP A 190 -1.02 6.33 10.59
CA ASP A 190 -1.59 5.01 10.35
C ASP A 190 -1.34 4.53 8.90
N SER A 191 -1.28 3.20 8.74
CA SER A 191 -1.21 2.58 7.43
C SER A 191 -2.57 2.51 6.75
N LEU A 192 -2.57 2.51 5.41
CA LEU A 192 -3.79 2.28 4.63
C LEU A 192 -4.43 0.92 4.95
N GLU A 193 -3.63 -0.10 5.26
CA GLU A 193 -4.14 -1.41 5.68
C GLU A 193 -5.02 -1.30 6.92
N ARG A 194 -4.61 -0.47 7.90
CA ARG A 194 -5.40 -0.21 9.11
C ARG A 194 -6.73 0.48 8.79
N ALA A 195 -6.70 1.46 7.89
CA ALA A 195 -7.93 2.15 7.46
C ALA A 195 -8.90 1.17 6.75
N VAL A 196 -8.39 0.34 5.84
CA VAL A 196 -9.20 -0.69 5.13
C VAL A 196 -9.78 -1.72 6.11
N GLU A 197 -9.00 -2.16 7.12
CA GLU A 197 -9.49 -3.06 8.16
C GLU A 197 -10.69 -2.44 8.89
N LEU A 198 -10.60 -1.17 9.30
CA LEU A 198 -11.67 -0.48 9.99
C LEU A 198 -12.92 -0.31 9.12
N LEU A 199 -12.77 0.15 7.87
CA LEU A 199 -13.86 0.27 6.91
C LEU A 199 -14.60 -1.06 6.73
N THR A 200 -13.85 -2.14 6.50
CA THR A 200 -14.40 -3.47 6.25
C THR A 200 -15.09 -4.07 7.49
N ARG A 201 -14.39 -4.01 8.63
CA ARG A 201 -14.87 -4.61 9.90
C ARG A 201 -16.14 -3.94 10.39
N HIS A 202 -16.23 -2.62 10.27
CA HIS A 202 -17.37 -1.84 10.75
C HIS A 202 -18.41 -1.53 9.67
N LYS A 203 -18.14 -1.95 8.41
CA LYS A 203 -19.04 -1.74 7.25
C LYS A 203 -19.39 -0.27 7.06
N ILE A 204 -18.39 0.59 7.20
CA ILE A 204 -18.50 2.03 6.97
C ILE A 204 -17.81 2.41 5.66
N SER A 205 -18.28 3.47 5.02
CA SER A 205 -17.75 3.92 3.72
C SER A 205 -16.77 5.07 3.87
N GLU A 206 -16.85 5.82 4.94
CA GLU A 206 -16.03 7.00 5.19
C GLU A 206 -15.32 6.89 6.54
N LEU A 207 -14.03 7.26 6.56
CA LEU A 207 -13.18 7.21 7.74
C LEU A 207 -12.40 8.52 7.88
N PRO A 208 -12.69 9.34 8.91
CA PRO A 208 -11.94 10.56 9.18
C PRO A 208 -10.47 10.28 9.46
N VAL A 209 -9.60 11.16 8.97
CA VAL A 209 -8.17 11.20 9.29
C VAL A 209 -7.90 12.45 10.13
N VAL A 210 -7.29 12.24 11.29
CA VAL A 210 -6.96 13.33 12.21
C VAL A 210 -5.44 13.47 12.37
N ASP A 211 -5.01 14.68 12.74
CA ASP A 211 -3.65 14.91 13.20
C ASP A 211 -3.46 14.44 14.65
N ARG A 212 -2.27 14.68 15.21
CA ARG A 212 -1.92 14.30 16.58
C ARG A 212 -2.72 15.04 17.63
N ASP A 213 -3.26 16.20 17.27
CA ASP A 213 -4.09 17.03 18.17
C ASP A 213 -5.57 16.64 18.07
N GLY A 214 -5.95 15.79 17.10
CA GLY A 214 -7.32 15.34 16.89
C GLY A 214 -8.14 16.21 15.94
N SER A 215 -7.51 17.15 15.24
CA SER A 215 -8.16 17.96 14.21
C SER A 215 -8.28 17.18 12.90
N PRO A 216 -9.41 17.25 12.20
CA PRO A 216 -9.58 16.53 10.94
C PRO A 216 -8.74 17.16 9.83
N VAL A 217 -7.85 16.37 9.24
CA VAL A 217 -6.94 16.78 8.15
C VAL A 217 -7.23 16.05 6.83
N GLY A 218 -8.00 14.97 6.90
CA GLY A 218 -8.34 14.16 5.74
C GLY A 218 -9.58 13.30 5.94
N LEU A 219 -9.98 12.63 4.86
CA LEU A 219 -11.03 11.62 4.83
C LEU A 219 -10.62 10.51 3.88
N ILE A 220 -10.78 9.27 4.30
CA ILE A 220 -10.70 8.11 3.41
C ILE A 220 -12.12 7.68 3.07
N ASP A 221 -12.41 7.61 1.78
CA ASP A 221 -13.64 7.05 1.23
C ASP A 221 -13.34 5.66 0.68
N ILE A 222 -14.21 4.70 0.91
CA ILE A 222 -14.04 3.32 0.44
C ILE A 222 -13.78 3.24 -1.07
N THR A 223 -14.33 4.17 -1.85
CA THR A 223 -14.13 4.22 -3.30
C THR A 223 -12.69 4.62 -3.69
N ASP A 224 -11.94 5.25 -2.79
CA ASP A 224 -10.54 5.59 -3.04
C ASP A 224 -9.62 4.39 -2.80
N VAL A 225 -10.09 3.39 -2.04
CA VAL A 225 -9.33 2.17 -1.70
C VAL A 225 -9.73 0.93 -2.50
N ILE A 226 -10.95 0.85 -3.05
CA ILE A 226 -11.44 -0.29 -3.86
C ILE A 226 -10.50 -0.59 -5.04
N GLY A 227 -10.02 0.43 -5.74
CA GLY A 227 -9.07 0.26 -6.86
C GLY A 227 -7.67 -0.22 -6.44
N LEU A 228 -7.44 -0.40 -5.14
CA LEU A 228 -6.17 -0.83 -4.58
C LEU A 228 -6.15 -2.34 -4.27
N ASP A 229 -7.29 -3.02 -4.29
CA ASP A 229 -7.38 -4.47 -4.05
C ASP A 229 -7.20 -5.25 -5.36
N PRO A 230 -6.22 -6.18 -5.45
CA PRO A 230 -5.99 -6.97 -6.68
C PRO A 230 -7.14 -7.92 -7.05
N ALA A 231 -8.07 -8.20 -6.12
CA ALA A 231 -9.24 -9.01 -6.41
C ALA A 231 -10.21 -8.32 -7.39
N ASP A 232 -10.27 -6.98 -7.39
CA ASP A 232 -11.17 -6.21 -8.24
C ASP A 232 -10.60 -5.92 -9.64
N ALA A 233 -9.28 -5.97 -9.83
CA ALA A 233 -8.65 -5.78 -11.15
C ALA A 233 -8.99 -6.91 -12.14
N THR A 234 -9.39 -8.09 -11.65
CA THR A 234 -9.81 -9.22 -12.48
C THR A 234 -11.28 -9.16 -12.90
N ALA A 235 -12.12 -8.42 -12.17
CA ALA A 235 -13.56 -8.27 -12.49
C ALA A 235 -13.84 -7.19 -13.56
N ALA A 236 -12.90 -6.28 -13.81
CA ALA A 236 -13.06 -5.19 -14.79
C ALA A 236 -12.51 -5.54 -16.20
N ALA A 237 -11.92 -6.74 -16.38
CA ALA A 237 -11.31 -7.21 -17.63
C ALA A 237 -12.07 -8.40 -18.28
N GLY A 238 -13.31 -8.68 -17.82
CA GLY A 238 -14.18 -9.73 -18.35
C GLY A 238 -15.34 -9.20 -19.18
#